data_bf3a4159e9fefa6eda1cb9afb245f87b
#
_entry.id   bf3a4159e9fefa6eda1cb9afb245f87b
#
_cell.length_a   1.000
_cell.length_b   1.000
_cell.length_c   1.000
_cell.angle_alpha   90.00
_cell.angle_beta   90.00
_cell.angle_gamma   90.00
#
_symmetry.space_group_name_H-M   'P 1'
#
loop_
_entity.id
_entity.type
_entity.pdbx_description
1 polymer ?
#
loop_
_entity_poly.entity_id
_entity_poly.type
_entity_poly.pdbx_seq_one_letter_code
_entity_poly.pdbx_strand_id
1 'polypeptide(L)'
;MQQTPSVRFIRTERFQRAYRKLDEHYRELVKKALVQFLADHTYPGLHVKRIQGTDSIWEMRAGRDIRITFEFQENAGGTRAVVLRNAGHHDPTLKNP
;
A
#
# COMPACT_ATOMS: atom_id res chain seq x y z
N MET A 1 -9.82 -21.80 18.33
CA MET A 1 -9.58 -20.38 18.18
C MET A 1 -9.06 -20.10 16.78
N GLN A 2 -9.74 -19.29 16.03
CA GLN A 2 -9.32 -18.98 14.69
C GLN A 2 -8.22 -17.92 14.74
N GLN A 3 -7.10 -18.24 14.08
CA GLN A 3 -6.07 -17.27 13.86
C GLN A 3 -6.35 -16.56 12.55
N THR A 4 -6.51 -15.27 12.61
CA THR A 4 -6.52 -14.46 11.39
C THR A 4 -5.13 -14.50 10.78
N PRO A 5 -5.01 -14.66 9.45
CA PRO A 5 -3.70 -14.57 8.81
C PRO A 5 -3.08 -13.23 9.16
N SER A 6 -1.88 -13.26 9.70
CA SER A 6 -1.19 -12.01 9.97
C SER A 6 -0.68 -11.44 8.68
N VAL A 7 -1.00 -10.17 8.44
CA VAL A 7 -0.49 -9.40 7.32
C VAL A 7 0.53 -8.43 7.89
N ARG A 8 1.68 -8.35 7.27
CA ARG A 8 2.70 -7.39 7.66
C ARG A 8 3.16 -6.59 6.47
N PHE A 9 3.57 -5.36 6.73
CA PHE A 9 4.13 -4.51 5.69
C PHE A 9 5.65 -4.63 5.66
N ILE A 10 6.19 -4.70 4.46
CA ILE A 10 7.62 -4.56 4.22
C ILE A 10 7.81 -3.22 3.51
N ARG A 11 8.50 -2.30 4.17
CA ARG A 11 8.72 -0.97 3.63
C ARG A 11 10.04 -0.94 2.88
N THR A 12 9.97 -0.83 1.55
CA THR A 12 11.18 -0.68 0.75
C THR A 12 11.84 0.67 1.03
N GLU A 13 13.12 0.78 0.75
CA GLU A 13 13.82 2.06 0.86
C GLU A 13 13.16 3.13 0.01
N ARG A 14 12.76 2.75 -1.19
CA ARG A 14 12.08 3.67 -2.12
C ARG A 14 10.81 4.22 -1.51
N PHE A 15 9.99 3.34 -0.91
CA PHE A 15 8.76 3.76 -0.23
C PHE A 15 9.09 4.72 0.91
N GLN A 16 10.08 4.39 1.72
CA GLN A 16 10.45 5.23 2.85
C GLN A 16 10.89 6.63 2.41
N ARG A 17 11.68 6.71 1.34
CA ARG A 17 12.10 8.01 0.79
C ARG A 17 10.91 8.81 0.27
N ALA A 18 10.03 8.15 -0.47
CA ALA A 18 8.83 8.80 -1.00
C ALA A 18 7.94 9.31 0.13
N TYR A 19 7.74 8.50 1.15
CA TYR A 19 6.94 8.86 2.31
C TYR A 19 7.50 10.10 3.01
N ARG A 20 8.82 10.14 3.22
CA ARG A 20 9.47 11.28 3.90
C ARG A 20 9.33 12.58 3.11
N LYS A 21 9.21 12.50 1.80
CA LYS A 21 9.04 13.70 0.94
C LYS A 21 7.63 14.28 0.98
N LEU A 22 6.66 13.52 1.46
CA LEU A 22 5.29 14.00 1.56
C LEU A 22 5.15 14.99 2.71
N ASP A 23 4.28 15.98 2.52
CA ASP A 23 3.89 16.88 3.61
C ASP A 23 3.23 16.08 4.73
N GLU A 24 3.26 16.61 5.94
CA GLU A 24 2.73 15.95 7.11
C GLU A 24 1.28 15.49 6.90
N HIS A 25 0.44 16.35 6.32
CA HIS A 25 -0.95 16.02 6.04
C HIS A 25 -1.07 14.75 5.18
N TYR A 26 -0.26 14.64 4.16
CA TYR A 26 -0.31 13.48 3.27
C TYR A 26 0.29 12.24 3.93
N ARG A 27 1.32 12.41 4.76
CA ARG A 27 1.85 11.28 5.53
C ARG A 27 0.79 10.68 6.45
N GLU A 28 -0.03 11.53 7.07
CA GLU A 28 -1.12 11.05 7.92
C GLU A 28 -2.16 10.28 7.12
N LEU A 29 -2.46 10.71 5.90
CA LEU A 29 -3.37 9.97 5.01
C LEU A 29 -2.80 8.60 4.66
N VAL A 30 -1.50 8.51 4.40
CA VAL A 30 -0.84 7.24 4.11
C VAL A 30 -0.94 6.31 5.32
N LYS A 31 -0.62 6.80 6.52
CA LYS A 31 -0.74 6.01 7.75
C LYS A 31 -2.15 5.48 7.95
N LYS A 32 -3.14 6.35 7.77
CA LYS A 32 -4.55 5.98 7.93
C LYS A 32 -4.93 4.88 6.94
N ALA A 33 -4.51 5.00 5.69
CA ALA A 33 -4.80 3.98 4.67
C ALA A 33 -4.17 2.64 5.04
N LEU A 34 -2.94 2.64 5.53
CA LEU A 34 -2.26 1.41 5.92
C LEU A 34 -2.93 0.74 7.11
N VAL A 35 -3.37 1.52 8.10
CA VAL A 35 -4.13 0.99 9.24
C VAL A 35 -5.44 0.40 8.77
N GLN A 36 -6.15 1.09 7.88
CA GLN A 36 -7.40 0.61 7.33
C GLN A 36 -7.21 -0.69 6.54
N PHE A 37 -6.13 -0.77 5.77
CA PHE A 37 -5.80 -1.97 5.01
C PHE A 37 -5.58 -3.19 5.94
N LEU A 38 -4.88 -2.97 7.07
CA LEU A 38 -4.67 -4.05 8.03
C LEU A 38 -5.96 -4.52 8.67
N ALA A 39 -6.89 -3.60 8.89
CA ALA A 39 -8.20 -3.94 9.47
C ALA A 39 -9.06 -4.69 8.46
N ASP A 40 -9.09 -4.22 7.22
CA ASP A 40 -9.89 -4.81 6.16
C ASP A 40 -9.36 -4.34 4.80
N HIS A 41 -8.57 -5.17 4.14
CA HIS A 41 -7.99 -4.81 2.85
C HIS A 41 -9.02 -4.69 1.73
N THR A 42 -10.25 -5.15 1.98
CA THR A 42 -11.35 -5.03 1.01
C THR A 42 -12.20 -3.78 1.25
N TYR A 43 -11.83 -2.96 2.24
CA TYR A 43 -12.58 -1.74 2.52
C TYR A 43 -12.73 -0.89 1.25
N PRO A 44 -13.99 -0.57 0.84
CA PRO A 44 -14.21 0.09 -0.46
C PRO A 44 -13.48 1.43 -0.64
N GLY A 45 -13.31 2.19 0.46
CA GLY A 45 -12.63 3.48 0.39
C GLY A 45 -11.17 3.40 -0.03
N LEU A 46 -10.53 2.24 0.10
CA LEU A 46 -9.14 2.05 -0.33
C LEU A 46 -9.03 1.87 -1.84
N HIS A 47 -10.07 1.45 -2.51
CA HIS A 47 -10.06 1.18 -3.95
C HIS A 47 -8.85 0.33 -4.37
N VAL A 48 -8.62 -0.76 -3.66
CA VAL A 48 -7.50 -1.66 -3.95
C VAL A 48 -7.72 -2.29 -5.31
N LYS A 49 -6.74 -2.14 -6.19
CA LYS A 49 -6.81 -2.75 -7.53
C LYS A 49 -5.42 -2.96 -8.10
N ARG A 50 -5.30 -3.92 -9.00
CA ARG A 50 -4.05 -4.15 -9.72
C ARG A 50 -3.87 -3.04 -10.75
N ILE A 51 -2.64 -2.55 -10.88
CA ILE A 51 -2.32 -1.52 -11.87
C ILE A 51 -2.26 -2.18 -13.25
N GLN A 52 -3.05 -1.65 -14.17
CA GLN A 52 -3.11 -2.14 -15.55
C GLN A 52 -1.74 -2.01 -16.20
N GLY A 53 -1.35 -3.06 -16.93
CA GLY A 53 -0.04 -3.10 -17.57
C GLY A 53 1.07 -3.67 -16.69
N THR A 54 0.75 -4.06 -15.47
CA THR A 54 1.69 -4.75 -14.58
C THR A 54 1.14 -6.13 -14.22
N ASP A 55 2.04 -7.04 -13.86
CA ASP A 55 1.64 -8.39 -13.47
C ASP A 55 1.26 -8.49 -12.00
N SER A 56 1.95 -7.75 -11.16
CA SER A 56 1.87 -7.97 -9.72
C SER A 56 1.81 -6.70 -8.88
N ILE A 57 1.73 -5.54 -9.50
CA ILE A 57 1.72 -4.28 -8.76
C ILE A 57 0.29 -3.80 -8.56
N TRP A 58 -0.03 -3.48 -7.32
CA TRP A 58 -1.35 -3.04 -6.89
C TRP A 58 -1.27 -1.62 -6.37
N GLU A 59 -2.41 -0.95 -6.31
CA GLU A 59 -2.52 0.38 -5.72
C GLU A 59 -3.64 0.42 -4.70
N MET A 60 -3.48 1.30 -3.73
CA MET A 60 -4.57 1.70 -2.84
C MET A 60 -4.60 3.22 -2.74
N ARG A 61 -5.77 3.76 -2.46
CA ARG A 61 -5.95 5.20 -2.24
C ARG A 61 -5.66 5.59 -0.81
N ALA A 62 -5.01 6.73 -0.66
CA ALA A 62 -4.82 7.37 0.64
C ALA A 62 -5.32 8.81 0.51
N GLY A 63 -6.64 8.97 0.40
CA GLY A 63 -7.25 10.25 0.07
C GLY A 63 -7.42 10.41 -1.44
N ARG A 64 -7.78 11.62 -1.87
CA ARG A 64 -8.16 11.88 -3.26
C ARG A 64 -7.01 11.69 -4.25
N ASP A 65 -5.84 12.19 -3.89
CA ASP A 65 -4.72 12.26 -4.83
C ASP A 65 -3.56 11.36 -4.48
N ILE A 66 -3.49 10.87 -3.25
CA ILE A 66 -2.36 10.05 -2.82
C ILE A 66 -2.64 8.59 -3.14
N ARG A 67 -1.61 7.93 -3.67
CA ARG A 67 -1.65 6.49 -3.99
C ARG A 67 -0.47 5.80 -3.31
N ILE A 68 -0.70 4.58 -2.88
CA ILE A 68 0.33 3.70 -2.34
C ILE A 68 0.38 2.49 -3.27
N THR A 69 1.56 2.17 -3.77
CA THR A 69 1.74 1.00 -4.62
C THR A 69 2.40 -0.11 -3.84
N PHE A 70 2.02 -1.34 -4.13
CA PHE A 70 2.48 -2.47 -3.34
C PHE A 70 2.37 -3.79 -4.12
N GLU A 71 3.01 -4.81 -3.59
CA GLU A 71 2.92 -6.18 -4.10
C GLU A 71 2.58 -7.11 -2.95
N PHE A 72 1.82 -8.14 -3.25
CA PHE A 72 1.60 -9.23 -2.29
C PHE A 72 2.76 -10.22 -2.39
N GLN A 73 3.23 -10.67 -1.24
CA GLN A 73 4.25 -11.70 -1.16
C GLN A 73 3.78 -12.77 -0.20
N GLU A 74 3.68 -14.00 -0.67
CA GLU A 74 3.32 -15.11 0.19
C GLU A 74 4.58 -15.73 0.76
N ASN A 75 4.57 -15.95 2.08
CA ASN A 75 5.65 -16.60 2.79
C ASN A 75 5.25 -18.01 3.19
N ALA A 76 6.22 -18.85 3.45
CA ALA A 76 5.98 -20.17 3.98
C ALA A 76 5.19 -20.07 5.29
N GLY A 77 4.25 -20.98 5.50
CA GLY A 77 3.44 -20.99 6.72
C GLY A 77 2.18 -20.13 6.67
N GLY A 78 1.81 -19.62 5.49
CA GLY A 78 0.54 -18.89 5.31
C GLY A 78 0.57 -17.43 5.71
N THR A 79 1.74 -16.90 6.07
CA THR A 79 1.87 -15.48 6.36
C THR A 79 1.94 -14.69 5.05
N ARG A 80 1.15 -13.62 4.95
CA ARG A 80 1.19 -12.73 3.80
C ARG A 80 1.96 -11.47 4.14
N ALA A 81 2.82 -11.07 3.25
CA ALA A 81 3.50 -9.78 3.35
C ALA A 81 3.00 -8.87 2.23
N VAL A 82 2.94 -7.60 2.54
CA VAL A 82 2.60 -6.55 1.58
C VAL A 82 3.83 -5.68 1.44
N VAL A 83 4.47 -5.76 0.29
CA VAL A 83 5.69 -5.00 0.02
C VAL A 83 5.30 -3.63 -0.49
N LEU A 84 5.55 -2.60 0.29
CA LEU A 84 5.23 -1.22 -0.07
C LEU A 84 6.33 -0.68 -0.99
N ARG A 85 5.94 -0.29 -2.20
CA ARG A 85 6.88 0.09 -3.26
C ARG A 85 7.08 1.59 -3.38
N ASN A 86 5.97 2.34 -3.37
CA ASN A 86 6.01 3.79 -3.58
C ASN A 86 4.78 4.41 -2.93
N ALA A 87 4.86 5.71 -2.68
CA ALA A 87 3.72 6.48 -2.21
C ALA A 87 3.89 7.92 -2.69
N GLY A 88 2.81 8.55 -3.13
CA GLY A 88 2.88 9.91 -3.61
C GLY A 88 1.62 10.31 -4.34
N HIS A 89 1.71 11.43 -5.03
CA HIS A 89 0.61 11.95 -5.80
C HIS A 89 0.28 11.01 -6.98
N HIS A 90 -0.98 10.99 -7.36
CA HIS A 90 -1.55 10.05 -8.33
C HIS A 90 -0.70 9.89 -9.60
N ASP A 91 -0.47 10.99 -10.33
CA ASP A 91 0.15 10.88 -11.65
C ASP A 91 1.58 10.38 -11.60
N PRO A 92 2.51 11.01 -10.85
CA PRO A 92 3.89 10.50 -10.84
C PRO A 92 4.02 9.10 -10.22
N THR A 93 3.20 8.80 -9.23
CA THR A 93 3.28 7.51 -8.54
C THR A 93 2.82 6.36 -9.45
N LEU A 94 1.74 6.57 -10.21
CA LEU A 94 1.24 5.54 -11.11
C LEU A 94 2.06 5.40 -12.38
N LYS A 95 2.84 6.41 -12.74
CA LYS A 95 3.81 6.28 -13.84
C LYS A 95 5.02 5.47 -13.45
N ASN A 96 5.38 5.48 -12.17
CA ASN A 96 6.53 4.75 -11.65
C ASN A 96 6.14 3.99 -10.39
N PRO A 97 5.24 3.04 -10.53
CA PRO A 97 4.74 2.33 -9.36
C PRO A 97 5.77 1.41 -8.77
#